data_26c49f61dd3e9e52d600bd3a1b2822b3
#
_entry.id   26c49f61dd3e9e52d600bd3a1b2822b3
#
_cell.length_a   1.000
_cell.length_b   1.000
_cell.length_c   1.000
_cell.angle_alpha   90.00
_cell.angle_beta   90.00
_cell.angle_gamma   90.00
#
_symmetry.space_group_name_H-M   'P 1'
#
loop_
_entity.id
_entity.type
_entity.pdbx_description
1 polymer ?
#
loop_
_entity_poly.entity_id
_entity_poly.type
_entity_poly.pdbx_seq_one_letter_code
_entity_poly.pdbx_strand_id
1 'polypeptide(L)'
;MRIGIFTRLGADSIMRFFCTREKKTLSNNLSPIGGPAVNTLIVGFLAKGHFVRVFTPATNDFYVKGDGVEVVGLKNNDNYLVKYTVGCFVDAFRMKRAIENKIHDLDVLHAHWSYEGAWAAGQYAHIKPVFCTIRDWAPLIWKFESAKNKITWSFRVLLNELVLRQKKVEFVANSPYTANLAKRKLKKEVPMIPNPISPSFLKSDSHVNPLIFTVLCISSSNDKRKNIPTLLKGFQFFFKKNNNARLQIIGEPFTLDNECCKAWEAQGLLKSVELLGLQKHDDLKCFLDNCSVFITPSLEETFGNTLIEAFARRVPVIGGEKSGAVPYVLGQGEFGYLCDVSDAQSVAAALYEVYSNPSESLLIAEKAYMNVETRYVSNRICDEHIELYNKAIGSYEN
;
A
#
# COMPACT_ATOMS: atom_id res chain seq x y z
N MET A 1 24.40 8.47 -3.55
CA MET A 1 24.08 7.11 -4.07
C MET A 1 23.10 7.22 -5.22
N ARG A 2 23.21 6.35 -6.21
CA ARG A 2 22.32 6.25 -7.39
C ARG A 2 21.47 4.97 -7.28
N ILE A 3 20.18 5.14 -7.04
CA ILE A 3 19.26 4.04 -6.68
C ILE A 3 18.34 3.74 -7.86
N GLY A 4 18.31 2.49 -8.32
CA GLY A 4 17.33 2.00 -9.29
C GLY A 4 16.10 1.41 -8.59
N ILE A 5 14.92 2.01 -8.76
CA ILE A 5 13.69 1.56 -8.10
C ILE A 5 12.71 0.98 -9.13
N PHE A 6 12.15 -0.20 -8.81
CA PHE A 6 11.11 -0.87 -9.61
C PHE A 6 9.79 -0.84 -8.84
N THR A 7 8.81 -0.10 -9.37
CA THR A 7 7.53 0.12 -8.68
C THR A 7 6.43 0.55 -9.64
N ARG A 8 5.19 0.58 -9.16
CA ARG A 8 4.10 1.34 -9.78
C ARG A 8 4.16 2.78 -9.26
N LEU A 9 4.73 3.67 -10.08
CA LEU A 9 4.90 5.07 -9.73
C LEU A 9 3.60 5.84 -9.86
N GLY A 10 3.29 6.68 -8.88
CA GLY A 10 2.23 7.69 -8.97
C GLY A 10 2.77 9.02 -9.49
N ALA A 11 2.11 9.56 -10.52
CA ALA A 11 2.57 10.79 -11.16
C ALA A 11 2.59 11.98 -10.18
N ASP A 12 1.52 12.18 -9.41
CA ASP A 12 1.32 13.37 -8.58
C ASP A 12 2.44 13.57 -7.55
N SER A 13 2.96 12.48 -6.98
CA SER A 13 3.94 12.53 -5.90
C SER A 13 5.30 13.10 -6.30
N ILE A 14 5.67 13.01 -7.59
CA ILE A 14 6.98 13.40 -8.09
C ILE A 14 6.95 14.62 -9.04
N MET A 15 5.78 15.16 -9.37
CA MET A 15 5.62 16.26 -10.32
C MET A 15 6.53 17.45 -10.05
N ARG A 16 6.78 17.78 -8.78
CA ARG A 16 7.60 18.94 -8.40
C ARG A 16 9.06 18.88 -8.88
N PHE A 17 9.56 17.70 -9.22
CA PHE A 17 10.94 17.47 -9.68
C PHE A 17 11.09 17.61 -11.21
N PHE A 18 10.02 17.92 -11.93
CA PHE A 18 10.00 17.96 -13.41
C PHE A 18 9.52 19.30 -13.95
N CYS A 19 9.97 19.65 -15.16
CA CYS A 19 9.46 20.81 -15.86
C CYS A 19 8.09 20.52 -16.52
N THR A 20 7.46 21.55 -17.09
CA THR A 20 6.08 21.49 -17.62
C THR A 20 5.90 20.40 -18.68
N ARG A 21 6.88 20.21 -19.57
CA ARG A 21 6.82 19.21 -20.65
C ARG A 21 6.81 17.79 -20.08
N GLU A 22 7.72 17.50 -19.16
CA GLU A 22 7.87 16.19 -18.53
C GLU A 22 6.66 15.87 -17.62
N LYS A 23 6.11 16.86 -16.91
CA LYS A 23 4.87 16.72 -16.13
C LYS A 23 3.71 16.23 -17.01
N LYS A 24 3.54 16.80 -18.21
CA LYS A 24 2.52 16.35 -19.15
C LYS A 24 2.76 14.91 -19.61
N THR A 25 4.00 14.52 -19.85
CA THR A 25 4.35 13.13 -20.21
C THR A 25 4.01 12.18 -19.08
N LEU A 26 4.35 12.51 -17.82
CA LEU A 26 4.03 11.71 -16.64
C LEU A 26 2.52 11.55 -16.46
N SER A 27 1.75 12.64 -16.50
CA SER A 27 0.29 12.62 -16.33
C SER A 27 -0.43 11.79 -17.41
N ASN A 28 0.08 11.79 -18.63
CA ASN A 28 -0.53 11.05 -19.75
C ASN A 28 -0.23 9.55 -19.69
N ASN A 29 0.79 9.13 -18.97
CA ASN A 29 1.29 7.75 -19.03
C ASN A 29 1.27 7.01 -17.71
N LEU A 30 1.10 7.68 -16.58
CA LEU A 30 1.08 7.07 -15.24
C LEU A 30 -0.25 7.30 -14.54
N SER A 31 -0.60 6.38 -13.64
CA SER A 31 -1.67 6.59 -12.67
C SER A 31 -1.31 7.76 -11.73
N PRO A 32 -2.26 8.60 -11.31
CA PRO A 32 -1.98 9.66 -10.36
C PRO A 32 -1.49 9.14 -9.01
N ILE A 33 -1.99 8.01 -8.53
CA ILE A 33 -1.76 7.52 -7.17
C ILE A 33 -0.55 6.56 -7.09
N GLY A 34 -0.46 5.55 -7.95
CA GLY A 34 0.59 4.52 -7.92
C GLY A 34 0.66 3.77 -6.57
N GLY A 35 1.87 3.61 -6.05
CA GLY A 35 2.15 2.98 -4.75
C GLY A 35 2.56 4.02 -3.69
N PRO A 36 1.64 4.57 -2.86
CA PRO A 36 1.90 5.72 -2.00
C PRO A 36 3.13 5.58 -1.10
N ALA A 37 3.30 4.45 -0.43
CA ALA A 37 4.47 4.22 0.44
C ALA A 37 5.80 4.23 -0.33
N VAL A 38 5.83 3.71 -1.57
CA VAL A 38 7.05 3.72 -2.40
C VAL A 38 7.29 5.11 -2.96
N ASN A 39 6.24 5.83 -3.36
CA ASN A 39 6.34 7.22 -3.76
C ASN A 39 6.95 8.08 -2.64
N THR A 40 6.53 7.85 -1.39
CA THR A 40 7.08 8.52 -0.22
C THR A 40 8.57 8.21 -0.03
N LEU A 41 9.01 6.94 -0.24
CA LEU A 41 10.43 6.58 -0.21
C LEU A 41 11.24 7.29 -1.29
N ILE A 42 10.74 7.32 -2.55
CA ILE A 42 11.40 8.01 -3.66
C ILE A 42 11.62 9.48 -3.31
N VAL A 43 10.57 10.17 -2.86
CA VAL A 43 10.64 11.57 -2.44
C VAL A 43 11.62 11.75 -1.28
N GLY A 44 11.65 10.84 -0.32
CA GLY A 44 12.57 10.86 0.81
C GLY A 44 14.03 10.68 0.39
N PHE A 45 14.33 9.77 -0.53
CA PHE A 45 15.70 9.61 -1.07
C PHE A 45 16.16 10.85 -1.85
N LEU A 46 15.28 11.44 -2.65
CA LEU A 46 15.57 12.69 -3.38
C LEU A 46 15.84 13.85 -2.40
N ALA A 47 15.05 13.97 -1.32
CA ALA A 47 15.24 15.00 -0.30
C ALA A 47 16.59 14.84 0.45
N LYS A 48 17.13 13.62 0.52
CA LYS A 48 18.46 13.32 1.07
C LYS A 48 19.61 13.48 0.06
N GLY A 49 19.33 14.00 -1.15
CA GLY A 49 20.35 14.23 -2.20
C GLY A 49 20.77 12.97 -2.95
N HIS A 50 20.03 11.87 -2.84
CA HIS A 50 20.29 10.68 -3.66
C HIS A 50 19.66 10.83 -5.05
N PHE A 51 20.31 10.26 -6.06
CA PHE A 51 19.72 10.14 -7.40
C PHE A 51 18.84 8.90 -7.45
N VAL A 52 17.64 9.02 -8.04
CA VAL A 52 16.70 7.91 -8.19
C VAL A 52 16.32 7.70 -9.65
N ARG A 53 16.51 6.48 -10.16
CA ARG A 53 15.97 6.07 -11.46
C ARG A 53 14.82 5.09 -11.23
N VAL A 54 13.61 5.47 -11.68
CA VAL A 54 12.40 4.66 -11.49
C VAL A 54 12.06 3.92 -12.77
N PHE A 55 11.88 2.60 -12.67
CA PHE A 55 11.34 1.74 -13.71
C PHE A 55 9.88 1.41 -13.35
N THR A 56 8.93 1.78 -14.19
CA THR A 56 7.51 1.69 -13.87
C THR A 56 6.66 1.23 -15.06
N PRO A 57 5.62 0.42 -14.83
CA PRO A 57 4.60 0.19 -15.85
C PRO A 57 3.92 1.49 -16.26
N ALA A 58 3.61 1.63 -17.54
CA ALA A 58 3.04 2.85 -18.12
C ALA A 58 2.05 2.52 -19.25
N THR A 59 1.30 3.52 -19.70
CA THR A 59 0.42 3.41 -20.87
C THR A 59 1.23 3.31 -22.17
N ASN A 60 2.34 4.05 -22.28
CA ASN A 60 3.28 4.00 -23.38
C ASN A 60 4.71 3.97 -22.87
N ASP A 61 5.67 3.54 -23.72
CA ASP A 61 7.09 3.66 -23.42
C ASP A 61 7.47 5.14 -23.41
N PHE A 62 8.17 5.56 -22.36
CA PHE A 62 8.69 6.93 -22.27
C PHE A 62 9.93 6.99 -21.38
N TYR A 63 10.66 8.10 -21.52
CA TYR A 63 11.78 8.45 -20.67
C TYR A 63 11.79 9.93 -20.39
N VAL A 64 11.85 10.31 -19.13
CA VAL A 64 11.94 11.72 -18.70
C VAL A 64 13.00 11.88 -17.61
N LYS A 65 13.61 13.06 -17.59
CA LYS A 65 14.60 13.49 -16.59
C LYS A 65 14.05 14.68 -15.81
N GLY A 66 14.23 14.61 -14.50
CA GLY A 66 13.94 15.69 -13.57
C GLY A 66 15.15 15.98 -12.68
N ASP A 67 14.91 16.80 -11.66
CA ASP A 67 15.92 17.15 -10.68
C ASP A 67 16.19 15.95 -9.75
N GLY A 68 17.38 15.34 -9.89
CA GLY A 68 17.79 14.14 -9.15
C GLY A 68 17.02 12.85 -9.49
N VAL A 69 16.08 12.89 -10.43
CA VAL A 69 15.21 11.75 -10.75
C VAL A 69 15.09 11.49 -12.25
N GLU A 70 15.08 10.21 -12.62
CA GLU A 70 14.74 9.77 -13.97
C GLU A 70 13.59 8.76 -13.90
N VAL A 71 12.68 8.79 -14.89
CA VAL A 71 11.59 7.83 -15.01
C VAL A 71 11.65 7.14 -16.36
N VAL A 72 11.69 5.82 -16.31
CA VAL A 72 11.61 4.91 -17.45
C VAL A 72 10.24 4.25 -17.38
N GLY A 73 9.30 4.74 -18.16
CA GLY A 73 7.98 4.14 -18.32
C GLY A 73 8.03 3.02 -19.34
N LEU A 74 7.45 1.88 -19.01
CA LEU A 74 7.41 0.68 -19.85
C LEU A 74 5.95 0.34 -20.17
N LYS A 75 5.61 0.35 -21.45
CA LYS A 75 4.26 0.07 -21.91
C LYS A 75 3.77 -1.30 -21.41
N ASN A 76 2.63 -1.32 -20.77
CA ASN A 76 1.94 -2.56 -20.40
C ASN A 76 1.55 -3.36 -21.64
N ASN A 77 1.45 -4.67 -21.50
CA ASN A 77 0.98 -5.52 -22.60
C ASN A 77 -0.52 -5.31 -22.81
N ASP A 78 -0.90 -4.86 -24.02
CA ASP A 78 -2.31 -4.59 -24.39
C ASP A 78 -3.03 -5.84 -24.93
N ASN A 79 -2.30 -6.91 -25.28
CA ASN A 79 -2.90 -8.14 -25.74
C ASN A 79 -3.68 -8.81 -24.58
N TYR A 80 -4.99 -8.94 -24.74
CA TYR A 80 -5.89 -9.45 -23.71
C TYR A 80 -5.47 -10.84 -23.19
N LEU A 81 -5.20 -11.79 -24.09
CA LEU A 81 -4.82 -13.15 -23.70
C LEU A 81 -3.49 -13.18 -22.94
N VAL A 82 -2.50 -12.45 -23.43
CA VAL A 82 -1.18 -12.36 -22.77
C VAL A 82 -1.30 -11.69 -21.42
N LYS A 83 -2.02 -10.56 -21.33
CA LYS A 83 -2.22 -9.79 -20.08
C LYS A 83 -2.78 -10.65 -18.95
N TYR A 84 -3.76 -11.48 -19.23
CA TYR A 84 -4.43 -12.31 -18.24
C TYR A 84 -3.81 -13.72 -18.05
N THR A 85 -2.70 -14.01 -18.73
CA THR A 85 -1.95 -15.25 -18.58
C THR A 85 -0.48 -14.95 -18.28
N VAL A 86 0.39 -15.04 -19.27
CA VAL A 86 1.85 -14.89 -19.14
C VAL A 86 2.36 -13.46 -19.13
N GLY A 87 1.46 -12.45 -19.10
CA GLY A 87 1.82 -11.04 -19.19
C GLY A 87 2.85 -10.59 -18.16
N CYS A 88 2.76 -11.09 -16.94
CA CYS A 88 3.74 -10.78 -15.90
C CYS A 88 5.17 -11.21 -16.30
N PHE A 89 5.36 -12.30 -17.04
CA PHE A 89 6.66 -12.71 -17.55
C PHE A 89 7.13 -11.81 -18.69
N VAL A 90 6.22 -11.45 -19.62
CA VAL A 90 6.53 -10.52 -20.71
C VAL A 90 6.99 -9.18 -20.16
N ASP A 91 6.29 -8.64 -19.17
CA ASP A 91 6.64 -7.38 -18.52
C ASP A 91 7.98 -7.49 -17.75
N ALA A 92 8.25 -8.62 -17.10
CA ALA A 92 9.52 -8.89 -16.45
C ALA A 92 10.70 -8.89 -17.45
N PHE A 93 10.53 -9.52 -18.62
CA PHE A 93 11.56 -9.51 -19.68
C PHE A 93 11.75 -8.11 -20.28
N ARG A 94 10.69 -7.32 -20.47
CA ARG A 94 10.80 -5.92 -20.91
C ARG A 94 11.57 -5.08 -19.90
N MET A 95 11.24 -5.21 -18.61
CA MET A 95 11.98 -4.53 -17.54
C MET A 95 13.45 -4.92 -17.52
N LYS A 96 13.76 -6.21 -17.66
CA LYS A 96 15.16 -6.67 -17.77
C LYS A 96 15.90 -5.93 -18.87
N ARG A 97 15.34 -5.86 -20.08
CA ARG A 97 15.98 -5.14 -21.22
C ARG A 97 16.15 -3.64 -20.95
N ALA A 98 15.17 -3.02 -20.30
CA ALA A 98 15.24 -1.60 -19.96
C ALA A 98 16.35 -1.26 -18.96
N ILE A 99 16.72 -2.21 -18.10
CA ILE A 99 17.82 -2.06 -17.14
C ILE A 99 19.18 -2.16 -17.85
N GLU A 100 19.33 -3.04 -18.81
CA GLU A 100 20.60 -3.50 -19.38
C GLU A 100 21.55 -2.34 -19.74
N ASN A 101 21.03 -1.32 -20.41
CA ASN A 101 21.82 -0.14 -20.82
C ASN A 101 21.90 0.95 -19.73
N LYS A 102 21.34 0.71 -18.53
CA LYS A 102 21.17 1.72 -17.47
C LYS A 102 21.67 1.26 -16.11
N ILE A 103 22.23 0.07 -16.02
CA ILE A 103 22.65 -0.50 -14.73
C ILE A 103 24.01 0.01 -14.27
N HIS A 104 24.92 0.32 -15.20
CA HIS A 104 26.31 0.61 -14.89
C HIS A 104 26.49 1.87 -14.02
N ASP A 105 25.62 2.82 -14.15
CA ASP A 105 25.62 4.07 -13.39
C ASP A 105 24.73 4.03 -12.13
N LEU A 106 24.21 2.87 -11.75
CA LEU A 106 23.47 2.66 -10.52
C LEU A 106 24.32 1.94 -9.47
N ASP A 107 24.17 2.30 -8.21
CA ASP A 107 24.88 1.67 -7.10
C ASP A 107 24.12 0.45 -6.55
N VAL A 108 22.77 0.53 -6.55
CA VAL A 108 21.87 -0.47 -6.00
C VAL A 108 20.57 -0.55 -6.80
N LEU A 109 19.97 -1.74 -6.85
CA LEU A 109 18.63 -1.97 -7.41
C LEU A 109 17.67 -2.38 -6.30
N HIS A 110 16.52 -1.74 -6.23
CA HIS A 110 15.50 -2.08 -5.25
C HIS A 110 14.12 -2.24 -5.90
N ALA A 111 13.61 -3.45 -5.91
CA ALA A 111 12.27 -3.75 -6.37
C ALA A 111 11.27 -3.75 -5.22
N HIS A 112 10.11 -3.18 -5.47
CA HIS A 112 8.97 -3.27 -4.58
C HIS A 112 7.94 -4.21 -5.19
N TRP A 113 7.44 -5.14 -4.37
CA TRP A 113 6.74 -6.38 -4.73
C TRP A 113 7.66 -7.43 -5.40
N SER A 114 7.44 -8.66 -5.03
CA SER A 114 8.21 -9.83 -5.50
C SER A 114 7.69 -10.39 -6.83
N TYR A 115 7.54 -9.50 -7.84
CA TYR A 115 7.01 -9.81 -9.17
C TYR A 115 7.95 -9.37 -10.29
N GLU A 116 7.41 -8.75 -11.33
CA GLU A 116 8.09 -8.42 -12.59
C GLU A 116 9.40 -7.65 -12.37
N GLY A 117 9.33 -6.56 -11.57
CA GLY A 117 10.50 -5.72 -11.27
C GLY A 117 11.57 -6.45 -10.47
N ALA A 118 11.15 -7.26 -9.50
CA ALA A 118 12.09 -8.04 -8.67
C ALA A 118 12.76 -9.14 -9.48
N TRP A 119 12.02 -9.83 -10.36
CA TRP A 119 12.61 -10.82 -11.25
C TRP A 119 13.63 -10.19 -12.20
N ALA A 120 13.27 -9.05 -12.80
CA ALA A 120 14.15 -8.34 -13.73
C ALA A 120 15.42 -7.82 -13.06
N ALA A 121 15.29 -7.15 -11.91
CA ALA A 121 16.44 -6.66 -11.13
C ALA A 121 17.35 -7.80 -10.69
N GLY A 122 16.78 -8.91 -10.23
CA GLY A 122 17.53 -10.07 -9.75
C GLY A 122 18.40 -10.75 -10.80
N GLN A 123 18.13 -10.56 -12.12
CA GLN A 123 19.02 -11.04 -13.17
C GLN A 123 20.40 -10.36 -13.12
N TYR A 124 20.49 -9.20 -12.49
CA TYR A 124 21.71 -8.40 -12.35
C TYR A 124 22.33 -8.46 -10.95
N ALA A 125 21.83 -9.34 -10.09
CA ALA A 125 22.34 -9.52 -8.73
C ALA A 125 23.75 -10.13 -8.65
N HIS A 126 24.39 -10.38 -9.78
CA HIS A 126 25.81 -10.76 -9.89
C HIS A 126 26.71 -9.54 -10.16
N ILE A 127 26.14 -8.38 -10.50
CA ILE A 127 26.85 -7.14 -10.85
C ILE A 127 26.62 -6.07 -9.77
N LYS A 128 25.42 -5.97 -9.24
CA LYS A 128 25.00 -4.94 -8.27
C LYS A 128 24.19 -5.55 -7.12
N PRO A 129 24.22 -4.96 -5.91
CA PRO A 129 23.30 -5.32 -4.85
C PRO A 129 21.85 -5.15 -5.29
N VAL A 130 21.02 -6.16 -5.05
CA VAL A 130 19.60 -6.16 -5.41
C VAL A 130 18.76 -6.46 -4.18
N PHE A 131 17.83 -5.57 -3.90
CA PHE A 131 16.85 -5.71 -2.83
C PHE A 131 15.44 -5.91 -3.38
N CYS A 132 14.62 -6.65 -2.64
CA CYS A 132 13.19 -6.78 -2.91
C CYS A 132 12.39 -6.61 -1.63
N THR A 133 11.64 -5.51 -1.50
CA THR A 133 10.67 -5.37 -0.40
C THR A 133 9.39 -6.13 -0.74
N ILE A 134 9.05 -7.10 0.11
CA ILE A 134 7.81 -7.87 0.04
C ILE A 134 6.68 -7.01 0.61
N ARG A 135 5.81 -6.49 -0.27
CA ARG A 135 4.68 -5.63 0.10
C ARG A 135 3.33 -6.33 0.03
N ASP A 136 3.29 -7.50 -0.56
CA ASP A 136 2.19 -8.45 -0.55
C ASP A 136 2.72 -9.88 -0.71
N TRP A 137 1.82 -10.86 -0.65
CA TRP A 137 2.18 -12.27 -0.77
C TRP A 137 1.25 -12.96 -1.76
N ALA A 138 1.75 -13.23 -2.97
CA ALA A 138 0.95 -13.77 -4.07
C ALA A 138 0.09 -14.98 -3.72
N PRO A 139 0.58 -16.00 -2.99
CA PRO A 139 -0.25 -17.14 -2.59
C PRO A 139 -1.44 -16.78 -1.69
N LEU A 140 -1.30 -15.73 -0.85
CA LEU A 140 -2.41 -15.26 -0.01
C LEU A 140 -3.45 -14.52 -0.88
N ILE A 141 -3.03 -13.63 -1.75
CA ILE A 141 -3.95 -12.91 -2.64
C ILE A 141 -4.73 -13.93 -3.49
N TRP A 142 -4.04 -14.90 -4.06
CA TRP A 142 -4.65 -15.97 -4.86
C TRP A 142 -5.80 -16.69 -4.15
N LYS A 143 -5.74 -16.87 -2.82
CA LYS A 143 -6.82 -17.52 -2.03
C LYS A 143 -8.13 -16.74 -2.08
N PHE A 144 -8.06 -15.42 -2.09
CA PHE A 144 -9.22 -14.52 -2.05
C PHE A 144 -9.76 -14.18 -3.44
N GLU A 145 -9.01 -14.48 -4.49
CA GLU A 145 -9.38 -14.12 -5.86
C GLU A 145 -10.58 -14.94 -6.39
N SER A 146 -11.33 -14.31 -7.29
CA SER A 146 -12.38 -14.98 -8.05
C SER A 146 -11.82 -16.07 -8.97
N ALA A 147 -12.63 -17.04 -9.36
CA ALA A 147 -12.22 -18.14 -10.24
C ALA A 147 -11.56 -17.62 -11.54
N LYS A 148 -12.10 -16.53 -12.13
CA LYS A 148 -11.57 -15.88 -13.33
C LYS A 148 -10.16 -15.31 -13.08
N ASN A 149 -9.96 -14.62 -11.99
CA ASN A 149 -8.69 -13.98 -11.67
C ASN A 149 -7.62 -14.98 -11.17
N LYS A 150 -8.03 -16.13 -10.64
CA LYS A 150 -7.09 -17.17 -10.16
C LYS A 150 -6.14 -17.64 -11.25
N ILE A 151 -6.57 -17.66 -12.52
CA ILE A 151 -5.68 -18.03 -13.63
C ILE A 151 -4.52 -17.03 -13.71
N THR A 152 -4.81 -15.74 -13.78
CA THR A 152 -3.79 -14.66 -13.81
C THR A 152 -2.89 -14.69 -12.58
N TRP A 153 -3.48 -14.86 -11.40
CA TRP A 153 -2.74 -14.93 -10.15
C TRP A 153 -1.89 -16.20 -10.01
N SER A 154 -2.26 -17.30 -10.67
CA SER A 154 -1.41 -18.50 -10.70
C SER A 154 -0.06 -18.22 -11.40
N PHE A 155 -0.06 -17.46 -12.49
CA PHE A 155 1.18 -17.01 -13.14
C PHE A 155 1.99 -16.04 -12.25
N ARG A 156 1.33 -15.16 -11.50
CA ARG A 156 2.00 -14.29 -10.52
C ARG A 156 2.57 -15.08 -9.33
N VAL A 157 1.88 -16.11 -8.87
CA VAL A 157 2.41 -17.04 -7.84
C VAL A 157 3.66 -17.75 -8.37
N LEU A 158 3.64 -18.21 -9.62
CA LEU A 158 4.81 -18.83 -10.24
C LEU A 158 5.98 -17.82 -10.37
N LEU A 159 5.72 -16.61 -10.84
CA LEU A 159 6.74 -15.55 -10.93
C LEU A 159 7.30 -15.19 -9.55
N ASN A 160 6.45 -15.05 -8.54
CA ASN A 160 6.85 -14.84 -7.15
C ASN A 160 7.79 -15.96 -6.67
N GLU A 161 7.45 -17.21 -6.97
CA GLU A 161 8.29 -18.35 -6.62
C GLU A 161 9.67 -18.30 -7.28
N LEU A 162 9.74 -17.90 -8.58
CA LEU A 162 11.00 -17.72 -9.28
C LEU A 162 11.84 -16.58 -8.69
N VAL A 163 11.20 -15.48 -8.27
CA VAL A 163 11.88 -14.38 -7.57
C VAL A 163 12.48 -14.87 -6.26
N LEU A 164 11.70 -15.59 -5.44
CA LEU A 164 12.15 -16.09 -4.13
C LEU A 164 13.31 -17.12 -4.24
N ARG A 165 13.51 -17.73 -5.41
CA ARG A 165 14.64 -18.63 -5.67
C ARG A 165 15.93 -17.94 -6.12
N GLN A 166 15.90 -16.63 -6.37
CA GLN A 166 17.08 -15.86 -6.75
C GLN A 166 18.01 -15.65 -5.54
N LYS A 167 19.01 -16.49 -5.37
CA LYS A 167 19.87 -16.58 -4.16
C LYS A 167 20.59 -15.29 -3.79
N LYS A 168 20.91 -14.43 -4.78
CA LYS A 168 21.65 -13.17 -4.58
C LYS A 168 20.73 -11.96 -4.37
N VAL A 169 19.41 -12.13 -4.39
CA VAL A 169 18.44 -11.07 -4.05
C VAL A 169 18.26 -11.04 -2.54
N GLU A 170 18.42 -9.87 -1.95
CA GLU A 170 18.14 -9.62 -0.55
C GLU A 170 16.70 -9.19 -0.37
N PHE A 171 15.96 -9.95 0.45
CA PHE A 171 14.55 -9.67 0.72
C PHE A 171 14.41 -8.81 1.97
N VAL A 172 13.48 -7.87 1.92
CA VAL A 172 13.07 -7.01 3.03
C VAL A 172 11.57 -7.18 3.24
N ALA A 173 11.10 -7.28 4.47
CA ALA A 173 9.69 -7.37 4.81
C ALA A 173 9.19 -6.01 5.33
N ASN A 174 7.92 -5.67 5.07
CA ASN A 174 7.32 -4.45 5.59
C ASN A 174 6.64 -4.60 6.96
N SER A 175 6.52 -5.84 7.46
CA SER A 175 5.94 -6.16 8.76
C SER A 175 6.48 -7.49 9.30
N PRO A 176 6.33 -7.77 10.61
CA PRO A 176 6.67 -9.10 11.17
C PRO A 176 5.85 -10.22 10.52
N TYR A 177 4.62 -9.91 10.10
CA TYR A 177 3.76 -10.85 9.41
C TYR A 177 4.39 -11.31 8.08
N THR A 178 4.77 -10.37 7.21
CA THR A 178 5.45 -10.68 5.94
C THR A 178 6.84 -11.26 6.16
N ALA A 179 7.57 -10.82 7.19
CA ALA A 179 8.87 -11.41 7.57
C ALA A 179 8.73 -12.90 7.92
N ASN A 180 7.71 -13.27 8.69
CA ASN A 180 7.44 -14.67 9.04
C ASN A 180 7.04 -15.52 7.82
N LEU A 181 6.24 -14.97 6.89
CA LEU A 181 5.91 -15.65 5.63
C LEU A 181 7.17 -15.90 4.80
N ALA A 182 8.00 -14.87 4.64
CA ALA A 182 9.26 -14.96 3.91
C ALA A 182 10.26 -15.92 4.58
N LYS A 183 10.43 -15.85 5.92
CA LYS A 183 11.29 -16.75 6.68
C LYS A 183 10.90 -18.20 6.49
N ARG A 184 9.62 -18.55 6.57
CA ARG A 184 9.13 -19.92 6.33
C ARG A 184 9.48 -20.42 4.93
N LYS A 185 9.43 -19.56 3.93
CA LYS A 185 9.70 -19.88 2.53
C LYS A 185 11.19 -19.94 2.20
N LEU A 186 11.94 -18.92 2.62
CA LEU A 186 13.37 -18.74 2.30
C LEU A 186 14.28 -19.54 3.25
N LYS A 187 13.76 -20.02 4.39
CA LYS A 187 14.53 -20.69 5.45
C LYS A 187 15.67 -19.83 6.03
N LYS A 188 15.52 -18.51 5.98
CA LYS A 188 16.44 -17.52 6.55
C LYS A 188 15.67 -16.36 7.16
N GLU A 189 16.31 -15.62 8.08
CA GLU A 189 15.76 -14.36 8.60
C GLU A 189 15.69 -13.31 7.48
N VAL A 190 14.63 -12.49 7.55
CA VAL A 190 14.40 -11.39 6.60
C VAL A 190 14.31 -10.10 7.40
N PRO A 191 15.17 -9.11 7.14
CA PRO A 191 15.11 -7.82 7.82
C PRO A 191 13.77 -7.15 7.56
N MET A 192 13.32 -6.39 8.56
CA MET A 192 12.03 -5.68 8.48
C MET A 192 12.28 -4.18 8.47
N ILE A 193 11.77 -3.51 7.43
CA ILE A 193 11.69 -2.06 7.33
C ILE A 193 10.23 -1.70 6.99
N PRO A 194 9.50 -1.00 7.89
CA PRO A 194 8.08 -0.73 7.69
C PRO A 194 7.84 0.27 6.54
N ASN A 195 6.59 0.40 6.15
CA ASN A 195 6.20 1.39 5.16
C ASN A 195 6.27 2.81 5.78
N PRO A 196 6.77 3.81 5.04
CA PRO A 196 6.78 5.18 5.51
C PRO A 196 5.42 5.86 5.37
N ILE A 197 5.15 6.80 6.27
CA ILE A 197 4.08 7.79 6.11
C ILE A 197 4.58 9.00 5.33
N SER A 198 3.75 9.55 4.44
CA SER A 198 4.05 10.83 3.80
C SER A 198 4.01 11.96 4.83
N PRO A 199 5.00 12.86 4.87
CA PRO A 199 5.00 14.01 5.77
C PRO A 199 3.73 14.87 5.64
N SER A 200 3.08 14.89 4.48
CA SER A 200 1.83 15.62 4.26
C SER A 200 0.64 15.10 5.07
N PHE A 201 0.71 13.88 5.59
CA PHE A 201 -0.32 13.30 6.45
C PHE A 201 -0.14 13.65 7.94
N LEU A 202 1.04 14.06 8.37
CA LEU A 202 1.25 14.45 9.77
C LEU A 202 0.44 15.71 10.08
N LYS A 203 -0.33 15.66 11.18
CA LYS A 203 -1.18 16.74 11.64
C LYS A 203 -0.68 17.27 12.97
N SER A 204 -0.50 18.58 13.08
CA SER A 204 -0.07 19.22 14.32
C SER A 204 -1.18 19.30 15.37
N ASP A 205 -2.43 19.53 14.90
CA ASP A 205 -3.56 19.81 15.79
C ASP A 205 -4.27 18.53 16.22
N SER A 206 -4.89 18.54 17.40
CA SER A 206 -5.70 17.45 17.90
C SER A 206 -6.91 17.18 16.99
N HIS A 207 -7.33 15.92 16.94
CA HIS A 207 -8.54 15.53 16.22
C HIS A 207 -9.79 15.98 16.98
N VAL A 208 -10.79 16.43 16.25
CA VAL A 208 -12.10 16.82 16.80
C VAL A 208 -13.17 15.97 16.15
N ASN A 209 -13.94 15.25 16.97
CA ASN A 209 -15.04 14.44 16.48
C ASN A 209 -16.12 15.29 15.80
N PRO A 210 -16.61 14.91 14.62
CA PRO A 210 -17.73 15.57 13.96
C PRO A 210 -19.05 15.38 14.74
N LEU A 211 -20.02 16.27 14.52
CA LEU A 211 -21.34 16.20 15.17
C LEU A 211 -22.13 14.92 14.82
N ILE A 212 -21.96 14.43 13.60
CA ILE A 212 -22.52 13.15 13.16
C ILE A 212 -21.41 12.10 13.27
N PHE A 213 -21.70 11.01 13.99
CA PHE A 213 -20.72 9.92 14.10
C PHE A 213 -20.41 9.34 12.73
N THR A 214 -19.25 9.67 12.19
CA THR A 214 -18.85 9.32 10.83
C THR A 214 -17.82 8.20 10.87
N VAL A 215 -18.20 7.04 10.34
CA VAL A 215 -17.30 5.89 10.11
C VAL A 215 -16.69 6.02 8.73
N LEU A 216 -15.37 5.94 8.61
CA LEU A 216 -14.66 6.00 7.33
C LEU A 216 -13.98 4.67 7.01
N CYS A 217 -14.19 4.19 5.80
CA CYS A 217 -13.48 3.04 5.23
C CYS A 217 -12.85 3.42 3.88
N ILE A 218 -11.57 3.12 3.69
CA ILE A 218 -10.85 3.35 2.44
C ILE A 218 -10.36 2.00 1.92
N SER A 219 -10.79 1.62 0.71
CA SER A 219 -10.40 0.35 0.10
C SER A 219 -10.20 0.49 -1.41
N SER A 220 -9.07 -0.01 -1.91
CA SER A 220 -8.72 0.04 -3.34
C SER A 220 -9.47 -0.96 -4.20
N SER A 221 -10.19 -1.90 -3.60
CA SER A 221 -10.91 -2.97 -4.31
C SER A 221 -12.08 -3.49 -3.48
N ASN A 222 -12.97 -4.22 -4.15
CA ASN A 222 -14.08 -4.95 -3.52
C ASN A 222 -13.87 -6.48 -3.62
N ASP A 223 -12.63 -6.94 -3.55
CA ASP A 223 -12.36 -8.38 -3.46
C ASP A 223 -12.75 -8.94 -2.08
N LYS A 224 -12.89 -10.27 -2.00
CA LYS A 224 -13.30 -10.96 -0.76
C LYS A 224 -12.39 -10.65 0.43
N ARG A 225 -11.13 -10.36 0.17
CA ARG A 225 -10.14 -10.02 1.20
C ARG A 225 -10.47 -8.70 1.89
N LYS A 226 -11.02 -7.73 1.16
CA LYS A 226 -11.40 -6.41 1.69
C LYS A 226 -12.69 -6.43 2.51
N ASN A 227 -13.50 -7.45 2.39
CA ASN A 227 -14.60 -7.81 3.28
C ASN A 227 -15.64 -6.70 3.54
N ILE A 228 -15.88 -5.82 2.57
CA ILE A 228 -16.83 -4.70 2.69
C ILE A 228 -18.26 -5.16 3.06
N PRO A 229 -18.77 -6.30 2.55
CA PRO A 229 -20.13 -6.77 2.93
C PRO A 229 -20.30 -6.99 4.44
N THR A 230 -19.28 -7.45 5.16
CA THR A 230 -19.37 -7.63 6.62
C THR A 230 -19.38 -6.28 7.33
N LEU A 231 -18.59 -5.31 6.87
CA LEU A 231 -18.65 -3.93 7.39
C LEU A 231 -20.04 -3.33 7.22
N LEU A 232 -20.63 -3.45 6.03
CA LEU A 232 -21.97 -2.92 5.76
C LEU A 232 -23.02 -3.51 6.73
N LYS A 233 -23.00 -4.83 6.92
CA LYS A 233 -23.90 -5.52 7.87
C LYS A 233 -23.66 -5.06 9.30
N GLY A 234 -22.39 -4.97 9.73
CA GLY A 234 -22.01 -4.49 11.06
C GLY A 234 -22.44 -3.05 11.29
N PHE A 235 -22.25 -2.18 10.29
CA PHE A 235 -22.72 -0.80 10.36
C PHE A 235 -24.25 -0.73 10.47
N GLN A 236 -25.02 -1.56 9.75
CA GLN A 236 -26.48 -1.59 9.88
C GLN A 236 -26.93 -2.05 11.29
N PHE A 237 -26.23 -3.00 11.92
CA PHE A 237 -26.51 -3.36 13.32
C PHE A 237 -26.23 -2.21 14.27
N PHE A 238 -25.14 -1.49 14.11
CA PHE A 238 -24.80 -0.30 14.86
C PHE A 238 -25.80 0.84 14.63
N PHE A 239 -26.13 1.14 13.35
CA PHE A 239 -27.03 2.23 12.97
C PHE A 239 -28.47 2.07 13.50
N LYS A 240 -28.97 0.85 13.62
CA LYS A 240 -30.31 0.59 14.22
C LYS A 240 -30.44 1.13 15.65
N LYS A 241 -29.34 1.20 16.39
CA LYS A 241 -29.32 1.73 17.77
C LYS A 241 -28.86 3.19 17.83
N ASN A 242 -28.14 3.68 16.83
CA ASN A 242 -27.50 5.00 16.77
C ASN A 242 -27.76 5.63 15.40
N ASN A 243 -28.96 6.17 15.21
CA ASN A 243 -29.44 6.74 13.95
C ASN A 243 -28.78 8.06 13.54
N ASN A 244 -27.98 8.69 14.42
CA ASN A 244 -27.15 9.87 14.12
C ASN A 244 -25.73 9.43 13.72
N ALA A 245 -25.64 8.51 12.77
CA ALA A 245 -24.36 8.01 12.25
C ALA A 245 -24.40 7.85 10.73
N ARG A 246 -23.23 7.89 10.09
CA ARG A 246 -23.05 7.57 8.67
C ARG A 246 -21.77 6.78 8.45
N LEU A 247 -21.76 5.99 7.37
CA LEU A 247 -20.59 5.30 6.88
C LEU A 247 -20.18 5.88 5.54
N GLN A 248 -18.93 6.30 5.41
CA GLN A 248 -18.33 6.73 4.15
C GLN A 248 -17.36 5.67 3.64
N ILE A 249 -17.51 5.27 2.37
CA ILE A 249 -16.63 4.29 1.73
C ILE A 249 -15.97 4.94 0.52
N ILE A 250 -14.62 4.97 0.52
CA ILE A 250 -13.78 5.53 -0.53
C ILE A 250 -13.07 4.42 -1.29
N GLY A 251 -13.08 4.50 -2.62
CA GLY A 251 -12.34 3.61 -3.53
C GLY A 251 -13.02 3.46 -4.88
N GLU A 252 -12.25 3.07 -5.89
CA GLU A 252 -12.73 3.02 -7.28
C GLU A 252 -14.03 2.22 -7.47
N PRO A 253 -14.23 1.02 -6.86
CA PRO A 253 -15.45 0.25 -7.09
C PRO A 253 -16.69 0.75 -6.34
N PHE A 254 -16.55 1.77 -5.48
CA PHE A 254 -17.65 2.20 -4.59
C PHE A 254 -18.40 3.40 -5.17
N THR A 255 -19.21 3.11 -6.19
CA THR A 255 -20.14 4.03 -6.85
C THR A 255 -21.48 3.34 -7.06
N LEU A 256 -22.59 4.10 -7.11
CA LEU A 256 -23.94 3.55 -7.24
C LEU A 256 -24.19 2.80 -8.57
N ASP A 257 -23.41 3.09 -9.60
CA ASP A 257 -23.47 2.41 -10.91
C ASP A 257 -22.81 1.02 -10.88
N ASN A 258 -21.97 0.73 -9.90
CA ASN A 258 -21.30 -0.56 -9.81
C ASN A 258 -22.29 -1.66 -9.39
N GLU A 259 -22.24 -2.80 -10.06
CA GLU A 259 -23.18 -3.92 -9.84
C GLU A 259 -23.18 -4.43 -8.39
N CYS A 260 -22.02 -4.47 -7.75
CA CYS A 260 -21.95 -4.91 -6.36
C CYS A 260 -22.64 -3.91 -5.41
N CYS A 261 -22.54 -2.61 -5.68
CA CYS A 261 -23.18 -1.57 -4.87
C CYS A 261 -24.70 -1.57 -5.07
N LYS A 262 -25.18 -1.77 -6.31
CA LYS A 262 -26.63 -1.99 -6.58
C LYS A 262 -27.19 -3.20 -5.83
N ALA A 263 -26.43 -4.29 -5.79
CA ALA A 263 -26.83 -5.49 -5.05
C ALA A 263 -26.91 -5.22 -3.52
N TRP A 264 -26.01 -4.39 -2.96
CA TRP A 264 -26.07 -3.99 -1.56
C TRP A 264 -27.25 -3.06 -1.27
N GLU A 265 -27.55 -2.15 -2.20
CA GLU A 265 -28.73 -1.26 -2.09
C GLU A 265 -30.02 -2.06 -2.08
N ALA A 266 -30.16 -3.03 -3.01
CA ALA A 266 -31.32 -3.92 -3.05
C ALA A 266 -31.49 -4.77 -1.77
N GLN A 267 -30.40 -5.03 -1.05
CA GLN A 267 -30.42 -5.71 0.25
C GLN A 267 -30.68 -4.75 1.43
N GLY A 268 -30.86 -3.46 1.21
CA GLY A 268 -31.03 -2.45 2.25
C GLY A 268 -29.77 -2.17 3.08
N LEU A 269 -28.58 -2.53 2.58
CA LEU A 269 -27.32 -2.36 3.31
C LEU A 269 -26.71 -0.96 3.17
N LEU A 270 -27.25 -0.10 2.31
CA LEU A 270 -26.73 1.25 2.06
C LEU A 270 -27.48 2.35 2.82
N LYS A 271 -28.32 2.02 3.80
CA LYS A 271 -28.95 3.04 4.63
C LYS A 271 -27.91 3.80 5.42
N SER A 272 -27.87 5.15 5.27
CA SER A 272 -26.85 6.05 5.85
C SER A 272 -25.40 5.69 5.45
N VAL A 273 -25.21 5.16 4.23
CA VAL A 273 -23.91 4.85 3.63
C VAL A 273 -23.69 5.76 2.41
N GLU A 274 -22.54 6.42 2.38
CA GLU A 274 -22.11 7.28 1.28
C GLU A 274 -20.98 6.56 0.51
N LEU A 275 -21.21 6.27 -0.76
CA LEU A 275 -20.22 5.69 -1.68
C LEU A 275 -19.53 6.82 -2.45
N LEU A 276 -18.28 7.11 -2.14
CA LEU A 276 -17.58 8.32 -2.59
C LEU A 276 -16.68 8.10 -3.82
N GLY A 277 -16.60 6.86 -4.33
CA GLY A 277 -15.74 6.56 -5.46
C GLY A 277 -14.26 6.78 -5.17
N LEU A 278 -13.46 6.88 -6.24
CA LEU A 278 -12.04 7.13 -6.15
C LEU A 278 -11.77 8.60 -5.76
N GLN A 279 -10.97 8.81 -4.73
CA GLN A 279 -10.48 10.12 -4.31
C GLN A 279 -8.98 10.24 -4.55
N LYS A 280 -8.45 11.46 -4.71
CA LYS A 280 -7.00 11.68 -4.74
C LYS A 280 -6.40 11.34 -3.38
N HIS A 281 -5.19 10.81 -3.38
CA HIS A 281 -4.53 10.40 -2.13
C HIS A 281 -4.39 11.57 -1.13
N ASP A 282 -4.07 12.76 -1.61
CA ASP A 282 -3.96 13.95 -0.75
C ASP A 282 -5.30 14.42 -0.18
N ASP A 283 -6.42 14.18 -0.85
CA ASP A 283 -7.75 14.55 -0.40
C ASP A 283 -8.24 13.63 0.74
N LEU A 284 -7.66 12.43 0.89
CA LEU A 284 -7.99 11.50 1.98
C LEU A 284 -7.79 12.13 3.36
N LYS A 285 -6.88 13.09 3.50
CA LYS A 285 -6.66 13.84 4.74
C LYS A 285 -7.92 14.55 5.21
N CYS A 286 -8.65 15.18 4.28
CA CYS A 286 -9.90 15.86 4.59
C CYS A 286 -10.97 14.90 5.12
N PHE A 287 -11.10 13.72 4.54
CA PHE A 287 -12.04 12.69 5.02
C PHE A 287 -11.63 12.14 6.39
N LEU A 288 -10.34 11.90 6.61
CA LEU A 288 -9.81 11.48 7.91
C LEU A 288 -10.02 12.55 8.98
N ASP A 289 -9.85 13.83 8.65
CA ASP A 289 -10.09 14.93 9.60
C ASP A 289 -11.56 15.09 10.00
N ASN A 290 -12.48 14.63 9.16
CA ASN A 290 -13.92 14.77 9.34
C ASN A 290 -14.64 13.44 9.65
N CYS A 291 -13.92 12.39 10.06
CA CYS A 291 -14.50 11.14 10.54
C CYS A 291 -14.32 10.98 12.05
N SER A 292 -15.20 10.23 12.69
CA SER A 292 -15.08 9.87 14.11
C SER A 292 -14.21 8.65 14.34
N VAL A 293 -14.18 7.75 13.35
CA VAL A 293 -13.43 6.51 13.40
C VAL A 293 -13.11 6.02 11.99
N PHE A 294 -11.88 5.54 11.80
CA PHE A 294 -11.47 4.81 10.61
C PHE A 294 -11.56 3.30 10.87
N ILE A 295 -12.10 2.53 9.91
CA ILE A 295 -12.18 1.08 10.00
C ILE A 295 -11.59 0.41 8.76
N THR A 296 -10.75 -0.61 8.97
CA THR A 296 -10.38 -1.56 7.92
C THR A 296 -10.98 -2.94 8.20
N PRO A 297 -11.98 -3.38 7.42
CA PRO A 297 -12.62 -4.67 7.59
C PRO A 297 -11.85 -5.80 6.91
N SER A 298 -10.67 -5.55 6.36
CA SER A 298 -9.88 -6.51 5.58
C SER A 298 -9.59 -7.78 6.37
N LEU A 299 -9.82 -8.94 5.76
CA LEU A 299 -9.46 -10.25 6.34
C LEU A 299 -7.95 -10.50 6.32
N GLU A 300 -7.22 -9.77 5.46
CA GLU A 300 -5.79 -9.96 5.26
C GLU A 300 -5.12 -8.64 4.83
N GLU A 301 -4.12 -8.20 5.57
CA GLU A 301 -3.26 -7.06 5.26
C GLU A 301 -1.79 -7.41 5.53
N THR A 302 -0.91 -7.03 4.62
CA THR A 302 0.53 -7.19 4.81
C THR A 302 1.17 -6.07 5.63
N PHE A 303 0.49 -4.91 5.70
CA PHE A 303 0.85 -3.78 6.55
C PHE A 303 -0.38 -2.94 6.92
N GLY A 304 -1.10 -2.39 5.92
CA GLY A 304 -2.23 -1.48 6.14
C GLY A 304 -1.78 -0.02 6.18
N ASN A 305 -1.40 0.54 5.01
CA ASN A 305 -0.97 1.95 4.93
C ASN A 305 -2.03 2.92 5.45
N THR A 306 -3.30 2.66 5.15
CA THR A 306 -4.43 3.50 5.61
C THR A 306 -4.57 3.55 7.13
N LEU A 307 -4.08 2.54 7.86
CA LEU A 307 -4.05 2.56 9.32
C LEU A 307 -3.08 3.63 9.83
N ILE A 308 -1.85 3.65 9.32
CA ILE A 308 -0.86 4.67 9.72
C ILE A 308 -1.21 6.06 9.18
N GLU A 309 -1.95 6.16 8.07
CA GLU A 309 -2.51 7.41 7.56
C GLU A 309 -3.59 7.96 8.51
N ALA A 310 -4.47 7.09 9.02
CA ALA A 310 -5.46 7.47 10.04
C ALA A 310 -4.78 7.86 11.38
N PHE A 311 -3.78 7.12 11.82
CA PHE A 311 -2.98 7.47 13.00
C PHE A 311 -2.31 8.84 12.85
N ALA A 312 -1.73 9.13 11.67
CA ALA A 312 -1.10 10.42 11.37
C ALA A 312 -2.08 11.60 11.40
N ARG A 313 -3.39 11.31 11.29
CA ARG A 313 -4.48 12.30 11.43
C ARG A 313 -5.14 12.26 12.81
N ARG A 314 -4.59 11.48 13.76
CA ARG A 314 -5.12 11.32 15.15
C ARG A 314 -6.56 10.80 15.18
N VAL A 315 -6.90 9.92 14.24
CA VAL A 315 -8.22 9.30 14.11
C VAL A 315 -8.22 7.97 14.86
N PRO A 316 -9.23 7.69 15.70
CA PRO A 316 -9.44 6.35 16.26
C PRO A 316 -9.57 5.29 15.15
N VAL A 317 -8.95 4.13 15.34
CA VAL A 317 -8.87 3.08 14.31
C VAL A 317 -9.43 1.76 14.82
N ILE A 318 -10.24 1.09 13.98
CA ILE A 318 -10.70 -0.29 14.20
C ILE A 318 -10.08 -1.18 13.10
N GLY A 319 -9.58 -2.35 13.49
CA GLY A 319 -9.02 -3.34 12.57
C GLY A 319 -9.23 -4.78 13.03
N GLY A 320 -8.95 -5.73 12.13
CA GLY A 320 -9.17 -7.14 12.38
C GLY A 320 -8.09 -7.78 13.27
N GLU A 321 -8.50 -8.45 14.34
CA GLU A 321 -7.61 -9.16 15.28
C GLU A 321 -6.82 -10.32 14.66
N LYS A 322 -7.27 -10.84 13.51
CA LYS A 322 -6.64 -11.93 12.74
C LYS A 322 -6.24 -11.51 11.33
N SER A 323 -6.18 -10.22 11.06
CA SER A 323 -5.98 -9.66 9.71
C SER A 323 -4.50 -9.42 9.37
N GLY A 324 -3.70 -10.46 9.39
CA GLY A 324 -2.29 -10.40 9.00
C GLY A 324 -1.46 -9.46 9.86
N ALA A 325 -0.99 -8.35 9.30
CA ALA A 325 -0.17 -7.36 10.02
C ALA A 325 -0.98 -6.35 10.84
N VAL A 326 -2.31 -6.32 10.76
CA VAL A 326 -3.15 -5.34 11.46
C VAL A 326 -2.92 -5.31 12.97
N PRO A 327 -2.91 -6.46 13.69
CA PRO A 327 -2.64 -6.46 15.13
C PRO A 327 -1.29 -5.84 15.50
N TYR A 328 -0.25 -6.08 14.69
CA TYR A 328 1.06 -5.46 14.89
C TYR A 328 1.03 -3.94 14.72
N VAL A 329 0.36 -3.44 13.68
CA VAL A 329 0.25 -2.00 13.44
C VAL A 329 -0.56 -1.31 14.53
N LEU A 330 -1.62 -1.97 15.03
CA LEU A 330 -2.44 -1.50 16.14
C LEU A 330 -1.81 -1.78 17.53
N GLY A 331 -0.54 -2.22 17.60
CA GLY A 331 0.15 -2.46 18.87
C GLY A 331 -0.53 -3.49 19.77
N GLN A 332 -1.15 -4.52 19.19
CA GLN A 332 -1.97 -5.52 19.90
C GLN A 332 -3.14 -4.89 20.69
N GLY A 333 -3.68 -3.77 20.21
CA GLY A 333 -4.78 -3.03 20.83
C GLY A 333 -4.34 -1.75 21.56
N GLU A 334 -3.04 -1.47 21.68
CA GLU A 334 -2.54 -0.24 22.34
C GLU A 334 -2.83 1.03 21.52
N PHE A 335 -2.86 0.91 20.18
CA PHE A 335 -3.00 2.04 19.24
C PHE A 335 -4.32 2.04 18.48
N GLY A 336 -5.25 1.15 18.81
CA GLY A 336 -6.55 1.05 18.18
C GLY A 336 -7.34 -0.17 18.64
N TYR A 337 -8.55 -0.32 18.13
CA TYR A 337 -9.47 -1.37 18.52
C TYR A 337 -9.35 -2.58 17.60
N LEU A 338 -9.26 -3.77 18.20
CA LEU A 338 -9.21 -5.04 17.49
C LEU A 338 -10.56 -5.77 17.63
N CYS A 339 -11.08 -6.28 16.52
CA CYS A 339 -12.32 -7.07 16.51
C CYS A 339 -12.25 -8.22 15.50
N ASP A 340 -13.17 -9.17 15.61
CA ASP A 340 -13.35 -10.17 14.55
C ASP A 340 -14.09 -9.55 13.36
N VAL A 341 -13.33 -9.10 12.38
CA VAL A 341 -13.90 -8.48 11.16
C VAL A 341 -14.67 -9.48 10.27
N SER A 342 -14.62 -10.77 10.54
CA SER A 342 -15.43 -11.77 9.85
C SER A 342 -16.86 -11.88 10.39
N ASP A 343 -17.10 -11.31 11.58
CA ASP A 343 -18.41 -11.25 12.24
C ASP A 343 -18.95 -9.81 12.26
N ALA A 344 -20.12 -9.62 11.66
CA ALA A 344 -20.78 -8.32 11.61
C ALA A 344 -21.24 -7.79 13.00
N GLN A 345 -21.54 -8.68 13.95
CA GLN A 345 -21.88 -8.28 15.31
C GLN A 345 -20.64 -7.78 16.07
N SER A 346 -19.49 -8.43 15.88
CA SER A 346 -18.21 -7.98 16.42
C SER A 346 -17.81 -6.60 15.87
N VAL A 347 -18.00 -6.38 14.56
CA VAL A 347 -17.80 -5.05 13.94
C VAL A 347 -18.72 -4.00 14.56
N ALA A 348 -20.00 -4.31 14.74
CA ALA A 348 -20.96 -3.40 15.38
C ALA A 348 -20.57 -3.09 16.83
N ALA A 349 -20.11 -4.09 17.59
CA ALA A 349 -19.67 -3.91 18.97
C ALA A 349 -18.44 -2.98 19.06
N ALA A 350 -17.45 -3.15 18.17
CA ALA A 350 -16.29 -2.27 18.12
C ALA A 350 -16.66 -0.82 17.76
N LEU A 351 -17.59 -0.62 16.81
CA LEU A 351 -18.12 0.72 16.50
C LEU A 351 -18.84 1.34 17.73
N TYR A 352 -19.56 0.52 18.47
CA TYR A 352 -20.27 0.96 19.67
C TYR A 352 -19.31 1.34 20.79
N GLU A 353 -18.22 0.63 20.94
CA GLU A 353 -17.18 0.93 21.93
C GLU A 353 -16.55 2.29 21.68
N VAL A 354 -16.15 2.59 20.43
CA VAL A 354 -15.62 3.91 20.05
C VAL A 354 -16.67 5.02 20.24
N TYR A 355 -17.92 4.76 19.84
CA TYR A 355 -19.03 5.72 19.97
C TYR A 355 -19.30 6.08 21.42
N SER A 356 -19.29 5.09 22.32
CA SER A 356 -19.65 5.27 23.73
C SER A 356 -18.51 5.85 24.59
N ASN A 357 -17.27 5.74 24.12
CA ASN A 357 -16.08 6.16 24.86
C ASN A 357 -15.21 7.16 24.04
N PRO A 358 -15.74 8.31 23.61
CA PRO A 358 -15.04 9.22 22.70
C PRO A 358 -13.75 9.78 23.27
N SER A 359 -13.69 10.09 24.56
CA SER A 359 -12.47 10.60 25.21
C SER A 359 -11.35 9.58 25.26
N GLU A 360 -11.66 8.32 25.57
CA GLU A 360 -10.70 7.23 25.59
C GLU A 360 -10.20 6.94 24.16
N SER A 361 -11.10 6.93 23.19
CA SER A 361 -10.76 6.71 21.78
C SER A 361 -9.79 7.76 21.26
N LEU A 362 -9.96 9.03 21.64
CA LEU A 362 -9.03 10.10 21.28
C LEU A 362 -7.67 9.96 21.98
N LEU A 363 -7.62 9.49 23.23
CA LEU A 363 -6.37 9.20 23.93
C LEU A 363 -5.59 8.06 23.26
N ILE A 364 -6.28 7.01 22.81
CA ILE A 364 -5.70 5.90 22.04
C ILE A 364 -5.16 6.42 20.70
N ALA A 365 -5.92 7.25 20.00
CA ALA A 365 -5.49 7.86 18.74
C ALA A 365 -4.27 8.77 18.89
N GLU A 366 -4.15 9.48 20.01
CA GLU A 366 -2.97 10.28 20.33
C GLU A 366 -1.72 9.40 20.53
N LYS A 367 -1.84 8.30 21.28
CA LYS A 367 -0.73 7.33 21.42
C LYS A 367 -0.33 6.76 20.06
N ALA A 368 -1.31 6.45 19.20
CA ALA A 368 -1.06 5.97 17.84
C ALA A 368 -0.31 7.01 17.00
N TYR A 369 -0.65 8.29 17.10
CA TYR A 369 0.06 9.38 16.44
C TYR A 369 1.53 9.47 16.89
N MET A 370 1.79 9.43 18.20
CA MET A 370 3.16 9.43 18.74
C MET A 370 3.99 8.24 18.23
N ASN A 371 3.36 7.08 18.07
CA ASN A 371 4.00 5.91 17.47
C ASN A 371 4.33 6.16 15.99
N VAL A 372 3.46 6.85 15.22
CA VAL A 372 3.74 7.21 13.81
C VAL A 372 4.95 8.14 13.71
N GLU A 373 5.01 9.19 14.52
CA GLU A 373 6.11 10.17 14.52
C GLU A 373 7.48 9.53 14.84
N THR A 374 7.50 8.45 15.63
CA THR A 374 8.72 7.78 16.00
C THR A 374 9.13 6.66 15.04
N ARG A 375 8.15 5.92 14.49
CA ARG A 375 8.43 4.66 13.77
C ARG A 375 8.27 4.72 12.25
N TYR A 376 7.37 5.58 11.74
CA TYR A 376 6.94 5.50 10.33
C TYR A 376 7.28 6.75 9.52
N VAL A 377 7.97 7.73 10.10
CA VAL A 377 8.38 8.93 9.37
C VAL A 377 9.35 8.59 8.24
N SER A 378 9.10 9.18 7.07
CA SER A 378 9.84 8.86 5.84
C SER A 378 11.35 9.04 5.98
N ASN A 379 11.80 10.02 6.76
CA ASN A 379 13.21 10.31 6.97
C ASN A 379 13.95 9.12 7.60
N ARG A 380 13.39 8.57 8.70
CA ARG A 380 13.92 7.39 9.39
C ARG A 380 13.91 6.16 8.48
N ILE A 381 12.77 5.90 7.80
CA ILE A 381 12.63 4.74 6.94
C ILE A 381 13.62 4.79 5.76
N CYS A 382 13.87 5.98 5.22
CA CYS A 382 14.92 6.15 4.20
C CYS A 382 16.31 5.84 4.75
N ASP A 383 16.63 6.29 5.97
CA ASP A 383 17.93 6.01 6.61
C ASP A 383 18.14 4.51 6.82
N GLU A 384 17.12 3.78 7.32
CA GLU A 384 17.18 2.33 7.47
C GLU A 384 17.44 1.61 6.12
N HIS A 385 16.84 2.07 5.03
CA HIS A 385 17.14 1.55 3.69
C HIS A 385 18.57 1.90 3.21
N ILE A 386 19.01 3.13 3.45
CA ILE A 386 20.36 3.60 3.07
C ILE A 386 21.46 2.81 3.82
N GLU A 387 21.27 2.56 5.11
CA GLU A 387 22.18 1.72 5.89
C GLU A 387 22.28 0.31 5.32
N LEU A 388 21.12 -0.28 4.96
CA LEU A 388 21.06 -1.60 4.35
C LEU A 388 21.80 -1.62 3.00
N TYR A 389 21.62 -0.58 2.17
CA TYR A 389 22.30 -0.47 0.87
C TYR A 389 23.81 -0.31 1.04
N ASN A 390 24.27 0.57 1.94
CA ASN A 390 25.69 0.81 2.19
C ASN A 390 26.41 -0.47 2.64
N LYS A 391 25.76 -1.25 3.52
CA LYS A 391 26.30 -2.54 3.97
C LYS A 391 26.47 -3.52 2.81
N ALA A 392 25.49 -3.59 1.91
CA ALA A 392 25.57 -4.49 0.76
C ALA A 392 26.61 -4.01 -0.26
N ILE A 393 26.69 -2.71 -0.59
CA ILE A 393 27.66 -2.16 -1.53
C ILE A 393 29.08 -2.48 -1.06
N GLY A 394 29.41 -2.23 0.22
CA GLY A 394 30.74 -2.55 0.76
C GLY A 394 31.10 -4.04 0.70
N SER A 395 30.10 -4.94 0.65
CA SER A 395 30.32 -6.38 0.47
C SER A 395 30.53 -6.81 -1.00
N TYR A 396 30.13 -5.96 -1.97
CA TYR A 396 30.32 -6.22 -3.39
C TYR A 396 31.65 -5.68 -3.94
N GLU A 397 32.27 -4.73 -3.24
CA GLU A 397 33.57 -4.13 -3.61
C GLU A 397 34.77 -4.96 -3.10
N ASN A 398 34.54 -5.87 -2.16
CA ASN A 398 35.51 -6.81 -1.61
C ASN A 398 35.36 -8.20 -2.26
#